data_b2ca4a2c090750eba360242e1c094167
#
_entry.id   b2ca4a2c090750eba360242e1c094167
#
_cell.length_a   1.000
_cell.length_b   1.000
_cell.length_c   1.000
_cell.angle_alpha   90.00
_cell.angle_beta   90.00
_cell.angle_gamma   90.00
#
_symmetry.space_group_name_H-M   'P 1'
#
loop_
_entity.id
_entity.type
_entity.pdbx_description
1 polymer ?
#
loop_
_entity_poly.entity_id
_entity_poly.type
_entity_poly.pdbx_seq_one_letter_code
_entity_poly.pdbx_strand_id
1 'polypeptide(L)'
;MKQSKYIFPVLMLLLLVASACTDQVFETFTANSPVYLSYDNLRSAVKMTAPRELNNPGKIYFKDQYIFINEKMKGVHVFDVSDPKNPQNKGFIEIPGNIDIAIKDNILYADSYVDLVSINVSNFSSIAETGRIKDVFPYTLPVYDTKYPLAKVDQKKGVVTEWEVKSVRQELEQRVYPVYYSYAKTGFDLAATNAGGISGTSGTSYGVGGSMARFGLYKDMLYIVSQYSLYTFKLNSASDATLLNTSGIGWNVETIFIADDHLFMGTQNVLIVMSLEVPERPSQSGSYSHITSCDPVVIKGDLAFVTLHGGTTCRGGSVNELDVIRMSNGYSKFDLLKSYPMYGPLGLGVDDDLLFVCDGDAGLKIYNAADPLTITQNPVASFPSINAYDVIPMNNYLFMIGSKGFMLYDYSNIQNIKQIGFIPVVIKT
;
A
#
# COMPACT_ATOMS: atom_id res chain seq x y z
N MET A 1 -2.62 79.88 -23.05
CA MET A 1 -2.02 78.55 -22.80
C MET A 1 -1.83 78.28 -21.29
N LYS A 2 -2.88 78.10 -20.53
CA LYS A 2 -2.77 77.86 -19.05
C LYS A 2 -3.64 76.71 -18.53
N GLN A 3 -4.18 75.76 -19.36
CA GLN A 3 -5.06 74.65 -18.93
C GLN A 3 -4.40 73.26 -18.88
N SER A 4 -3.12 73.11 -19.24
CA SER A 4 -2.46 71.81 -19.32
C SER A 4 -1.93 71.27 -18.00
N LYS A 5 -1.86 72.08 -16.93
CA LYS A 5 -1.24 71.63 -15.66
C LYS A 5 -2.09 70.82 -14.75
N TYR A 6 -3.41 70.72 -14.97
CA TYR A 6 -4.35 70.00 -14.11
C TYR A 6 -4.85 68.68 -14.74
N ILE A 7 -4.59 68.46 -16.02
CA ILE A 7 -5.04 67.24 -16.72
C ILE A 7 -4.23 66.05 -16.26
N PHE A 8 -2.94 66.20 -16.02
CA PHE A 8 -2.05 65.11 -15.61
C PHE A 8 -2.37 64.54 -14.21
N PRO A 9 -2.59 65.35 -13.13
CA PRO A 9 -2.94 64.83 -11.83
C PRO A 9 -4.36 64.26 -11.79
N VAL A 10 -5.32 64.78 -12.58
CA VAL A 10 -6.68 64.21 -12.69
C VAL A 10 -6.68 62.88 -13.42
N LEU A 11 -5.86 62.73 -14.46
CA LEU A 11 -5.71 61.46 -15.17
C LEU A 11 -5.01 60.40 -14.30
N MET A 12 -4.04 60.81 -13.49
CA MET A 12 -3.38 59.91 -12.51
C MET A 12 -4.29 59.51 -11.36
N LEU A 13 -5.20 60.39 -10.90
CA LEU A 13 -6.20 60.06 -9.90
C LEU A 13 -7.27 59.13 -10.45
N LEU A 14 -7.68 59.29 -11.71
CA LEU A 14 -8.62 58.39 -12.40
C LEU A 14 -8.02 56.99 -12.62
N LEU A 15 -6.73 56.86 -12.88
CA LEU A 15 -6.02 55.57 -13.00
C LEU A 15 -5.88 54.86 -11.66
N LEU A 16 -5.81 55.55 -10.53
CA LEU A 16 -5.76 54.96 -9.18
C LEU A 16 -7.12 54.44 -8.72
N VAL A 17 -8.24 54.95 -9.22
CA VAL A 17 -9.59 54.52 -8.88
C VAL A 17 -10.00 53.29 -9.71
N ALA A 18 -9.41 53.11 -10.91
CA ALA A 18 -9.73 51.95 -11.78
C ALA A 18 -9.08 50.64 -11.34
N SER A 19 -8.16 50.63 -10.38
CA SER A 19 -7.47 49.45 -9.90
C SER A 19 -8.05 48.84 -8.62
N ALA A 20 -9.22 49.31 -8.14
CA ALA A 20 -9.71 48.99 -6.80
C ALA A 20 -10.99 48.13 -6.72
N CYS A 21 -11.43 47.54 -7.80
CA CYS A 21 -12.59 46.61 -7.72
C CYS A 21 -12.30 45.30 -8.43
N THR A 22 -11.67 44.38 -7.72
CA THR A 22 -11.90 42.96 -7.96
C THR A 22 -13.14 42.60 -7.13
N ASP A 23 -14.31 42.56 -7.77
CA ASP A 23 -15.50 42.00 -7.14
C ASP A 23 -15.27 40.51 -6.87
N GLN A 24 -15.03 40.17 -5.61
CA GLN A 24 -15.01 38.80 -5.17
C GLN A 24 -16.45 38.29 -5.12
N VAL A 25 -16.81 37.44 -6.08
CA VAL A 25 -18.14 36.81 -6.11
C VAL A 25 -18.11 35.57 -5.23
N PHE A 26 -18.98 35.53 -4.22
CA PHE A 26 -19.15 34.38 -3.35
C PHE A 26 -20.42 33.61 -3.73
N GLU A 27 -20.32 32.30 -3.76
CA GLU A 27 -21.47 31.39 -3.86
C GLU A 27 -21.65 30.59 -2.58
N THR A 28 -22.91 30.22 -2.29
CA THR A 28 -23.26 29.33 -1.18
C THR A 28 -23.92 28.10 -1.74
N PHE A 29 -23.33 26.90 -1.45
CA PHE A 29 -23.80 25.64 -1.95
C PHE A 29 -23.48 24.50 -0.96
N THR A 30 -24.19 23.37 -1.08
CA THR A 30 -23.89 22.16 -0.31
C THR A 30 -22.72 21.43 -0.95
N ALA A 31 -21.68 21.11 -0.18
CA ALA A 31 -20.45 20.49 -0.65
C ALA A 31 -19.87 19.52 0.38
N ASN A 32 -18.98 18.65 -0.09
CA ASN A 32 -18.05 17.93 0.75
C ASN A 32 -17.01 18.93 1.30
N SER A 33 -17.15 19.29 2.55
CA SER A 33 -16.25 20.20 3.26
C SER A 33 -15.12 19.40 3.90
N PRO A 34 -13.83 19.75 3.66
CA PRO A 34 -12.71 18.98 4.17
C PRO A 34 -12.58 19.11 5.70
N VAL A 35 -12.38 17.97 6.36
CA VAL A 35 -11.97 17.88 7.76
C VAL A 35 -10.46 17.67 7.79
N TYR A 36 -9.74 18.57 8.47
CA TYR A 36 -8.28 18.57 8.47
C TYR A 36 -7.69 17.99 9.75
N LEU A 37 -6.64 17.19 9.59
CA LEU A 37 -5.64 16.95 10.61
C LEU A 37 -4.46 17.91 10.35
N SER A 38 -4.18 18.81 11.28
CA SER A 38 -3.08 19.77 11.12
C SER A 38 -1.73 19.05 11.03
N TYR A 39 -0.74 19.65 10.37
CA TYR A 39 0.60 19.06 10.28
C TYR A 39 1.28 18.89 11.64
N ASP A 40 1.03 19.77 12.60
CA ASP A 40 1.55 19.65 13.95
C ASP A 40 0.99 18.41 14.65
N ASN A 41 -0.33 18.21 14.55
CA ASN A 41 -0.99 17.02 15.11
C ASN A 41 -0.56 15.74 14.39
N LEU A 42 -0.46 15.75 13.06
CA LEU A 42 0.03 14.62 12.28
C LEU A 42 1.45 14.22 12.70
N ARG A 43 2.33 15.22 12.83
CA ARG A 43 3.76 15.04 13.10
C ARG A 43 4.10 14.77 14.57
N SER A 44 3.11 14.80 15.46
CA SER A 44 3.23 14.41 16.85
C SER A 44 2.38 13.19 17.24
N ALA A 45 1.72 12.56 16.28
CA ALA A 45 0.72 11.54 16.54
C ALA A 45 1.29 10.13 16.83
N VAL A 46 2.52 9.84 16.36
CA VAL A 46 3.10 8.49 16.48
C VAL A 46 3.30 8.12 17.94
N LYS A 47 2.61 7.08 18.40
CA LYS A 47 2.70 6.57 19.76
C LYS A 47 2.17 5.15 19.87
N MET A 48 2.62 4.42 20.88
CA MET A 48 2.00 3.16 21.29
C MET A 48 0.76 3.44 22.12
N THR A 49 -0.31 2.71 21.84
CA THR A 49 -1.56 2.75 22.61
C THR A 49 -1.94 1.34 23.06
N ALA A 50 -2.92 1.23 23.95
CA ALA A 50 -3.45 -0.04 24.41
C ALA A 50 -3.91 -0.92 23.22
N PRO A 51 -3.94 -2.25 23.39
CA PRO A 51 -4.53 -3.16 22.43
C PRO A 51 -5.92 -2.72 21.98
N ARG A 52 -6.18 -2.82 20.68
CA ARG A 52 -7.47 -2.51 20.06
C ARG A 52 -7.99 -3.74 19.32
N GLU A 53 -9.27 -3.76 19.03
CA GLU A 53 -9.89 -4.75 18.16
C GLU A 53 -9.54 -4.48 16.70
N LEU A 54 -9.41 -5.52 15.88
CA LEU A 54 -9.30 -5.39 14.43
C LEU A 54 -10.66 -4.93 13.87
N ASN A 55 -10.70 -3.84 13.12
CA ASN A 55 -11.94 -3.34 12.49
C ASN A 55 -11.85 -3.32 10.96
N ASN A 56 -10.79 -2.73 10.44
CA ASN A 56 -10.56 -2.60 9.00
C ASN A 56 -9.10 -2.97 8.68
N PRO A 57 -8.73 -4.26 8.87
CA PRO A 57 -7.37 -4.68 8.65
C PRO A 57 -6.99 -4.55 7.19
N GLY A 58 -5.78 -4.12 6.98
CA GLY A 58 -5.14 -4.08 5.68
C GLY A 58 -4.12 -5.20 5.58
N LYS A 59 -2.88 -4.79 5.40
CA LYS A 59 -1.72 -5.62 5.17
C LYS A 59 -1.20 -6.29 6.44
N ILE A 60 -0.51 -7.39 6.24
CA ILE A 60 0.20 -8.11 7.32
C ILE A 60 1.69 -8.05 7.05
N TYR A 61 2.48 -8.02 8.11
CA TYR A 61 3.93 -8.01 8.05
C TYR A 61 4.50 -8.84 9.20
N PHE A 62 5.43 -9.74 8.91
CA PHE A 62 6.05 -10.60 9.90
C PHE A 62 7.49 -10.17 10.16
N LYS A 63 7.88 -10.07 11.43
CA LYS A 63 9.27 -9.85 11.83
C LYS A 63 9.55 -10.55 13.16
N ASP A 64 10.54 -11.42 13.16
CA ASP A 64 10.96 -12.24 14.29
C ASP A 64 9.82 -13.14 14.83
N GLN A 65 9.21 -12.79 15.95
CA GLN A 65 8.02 -13.45 16.51
C GLN A 65 6.78 -12.55 16.50
N TYR A 66 6.81 -11.44 15.77
CA TYR A 66 5.72 -10.48 15.76
C TYR A 66 5.03 -10.44 14.40
N ILE A 67 3.70 -10.40 14.44
CA ILE A 67 2.87 -10.00 13.32
C ILE A 67 2.40 -8.57 13.53
N PHE A 68 2.59 -7.78 12.50
CA PHE A 68 2.10 -6.42 12.37
C PHE A 68 0.93 -6.44 11.42
N ILE A 69 -0.24 -5.99 11.86
CA ILE A 69 -1.45 -5.93 11.03
C ILE A 69 -1.83 -4.46 10.89
N ASN A 70 -1.75 -3.95 9.67
CA ASN A 70 -2.16 -2.59 9.38
C ASN A 70 -3.67 -2.42 9.61
N GLU A 71 -4.05 -1.35 10.30
CA GLU A 71 -5.41 -0.83 10.36
C GLU A 71 -5.45 0.41 9.46
N LYS A 72 -6.11 0.28 8.32
CA LYS A 72 -6.05 1.26 7.22
C LYS A 72 -6.23 2.70 7.70
N MET A 73 -5.33 3.57 7.30
CA MET A 73 -5.27 5.00 7.61
C MET A 73 -5.11 5.34 9.10
N LYS A 74 -4.91 4.35 10.00
CA LYS A 74 -4.86 4.57 11.44
C LYS A 74 -3.55 4.15 12.08
N GLY A 75 -2.91 3.09 11.57
CA GLY A 75 -1.66 2.56 12.13
C GLY A 75 -1.60 1.04 12.13
N VAL A 76 -0.97 0.45 13.13
CA VAL A 76 -0.56 -0.95 13.10
C VAL A 76 -0.82 -1.66 14.42
N HIS A 77 -1.54 -2.77 14.38
CA HIS A 77 -1.63 -3.71 15.49
C HIS A 77 -0.36 -4.55 15.58
N VAL A 78 0.10 -4.83 16.78
CA VAL A 78 1.26 -5.68 17.03
C VAL A 78 0.83 -6.90 17.82
N PHE A 79 1.04 -8.09 17.26
CA PHE A 79 0.75 -9.37 17.91
C PHE A 79 2.04 -10.16 18.05
N ASP A 80 2.28 -10.67 19.26
CA ASP A 80 3.30 -11.67 19.54
C ASP A 80 2.74 -13.04 19.18
N VAL A 81 3.37 -13.73 18.27
CA VAL A 81 3.01 -15.08 17.78
C VAL A 81 4.10 -16.10 18.11
N SER A 82 4.91 -15.86 19.14
CA SER A 82 5.86 -16.85 19.67
C SER A 82 5.18 -18.17 20.07
N ASP A 83 3.95 -18.09 20.57
CA ASP A 83 2.99 -19.21 20.59
C ASP A 83 1.90 -18.98 19.53
N PRO A 84 2.00 -19.59 18.34
CA PRO A 84 1.04 -19.39 17.26
C PRO A 84 -0.40 -19.82 17.61
N LYS A 85 -0.57 -20.68 18.63
CA LYS A 85 -1.90 -21.10 19.09
C LYS A 85 -2.58 -20.07 19.99
N ASN A 86 -1.80 -19.12 20.53
CA ASN A 86 -2.29 -18.12 21.46
C ASN A 86 -1.66 -16.76 21.19
N PRO A 87 -1.95 -16.12 20.04
CA PRO A 87 -1.42 -14.81 19.68
C PRO A 87 -1.74 -13.75 20.74
N GLN A 88 -0.74 -13.00 21.17
CA GLN A 88 -0.88 -11.97 22.22
C GLN A 88 -0.87 -10.58 21.62
N ASN A 89 -1.95 -9.82 21.76
CA ASN A 89 -1.99 -8.43 21.32
C ASN A 89 -1.13 -7.56 22.25
N LYS A 90 -0.03 -7.03 21.73
CA LYS A 90 0.94 -6.16 22.45
C LYS A 90 0.50 -4.71 22.47
N GLY A 91 -0.37 -4.29 21.57
CA GLY A 91 -0.87 -2.93 21.46
C GLY A 91 -1.05 -2.46 20.03
N PHE A 92 -1.24 -1.16 19.88
CA PHE A 92 -1.46 -0.51 18.60
C PHE A 92 -0.53 0.70 18.45
N ILE A 93 0.23 0.73 17.37
CA ILE A 93 1.07 1.86 16.98
C ILE A 93 0.18 2.81 16.16
N GLU A 94 -0.13 3.97 16.73
CA GLU A 94 -0.93 5.00 16.04
C GLU A 94 -0.04 5.72 15.04
N ILE A 95 -0.43 5.65 13.75
CA ILE A 95 0.26 6.29 12.63
C ILE A 95 -0.83 6.77 11.67
N PRO A 96 -1.32 8.01 11.83
CA PRO A 96 -2.38 8.54 10.95
C PRO A 96 -1.96 8.52 9.48
N GLY A 97 -2.84 8.04 8.61
CA GLY A 97 -2.60 7.95 7.18
C GLY A 97 -1.79 6.73 6.74
N ASN A 98 -1.46 5.81 7.67
CA ASN A 98 -0.66 4.63 7.34
C ASN A 98 -1.42 3.64 6.46
N ILE A 99 -0.77 3.20 5.40
CA ILE A 99 -1.24 2.20 4.46
C ILE A 99 -0.32 0.99 4.45
N ASP A 100 1.00 1.20 4.55
CA ASP A 100 1.97 0.11 4.51
C ASP A 100 3.17 0.35 5.42
N ILE A 101 3.92 -0.71 5.67
CA ILE A 101 5.12 -0.69 6.50
C ILE A 101 6.20 -1.60 5.92
N ALA A 102 7.45 -1.30 6.32
CA ALA A 102 8.56 -2.25 6.21
C ALA A 102 9.40 -2.18 7.49
N ILE A 103 10.01 -3.30 7.90
CA ILE A 103 10.82 -3.33 9.11
C ILE A 103 12.20 -3.88 8.79
N LYS A 104 13.23 -3.06 9.08
CA LYS A 104 14.62 -3.47 9.03
C LYS A 104 15.22 -3.36 10.44
N ASP A 105 15.87 -4.42 10.89
CA ASP A 105 16.35 -4.52 12.28
C ASP A 105 15.20 -4.23 13.27
N ASN A 106 15.30 -3.19 14.05
CA ASN A 106 14.25 -2.75 14.97
C ASN A 106 13.57 -1.45 14.53
N ILE A 107 13.72 -1.04 13.28
CA ILE A 107 13.11 0.18 12.75
C ILE A 107 11.98 -0.16 11.81
N LEU A 108 10.79 0.30 12.16
CA LEU A 108 9.60 0.26 11.34
C LEU A 108 9.53 1.56 10.52
N TYR A 109 9.51 1.42 9.21
CA TYR A 109 9.28 2.50 8.26
C TYR A 109 7.82 2.45 7.82
N ALA A 110 7.15 3.60 7.84
CA ALA A 110 5.73 3.70 7.51
C ALA A 110 5.42 5.00 6.77
N ASP A 111 4.43 4.96 5.90
CA ASP A 111 3.82 6.18 5.41
C ASP A 111 2.92 6.81 6.49
N SER A 112 2.83 8.14 6.49
CA SER A 112 1.95 8.92 7.35
C SER A 112 1.42 10.10 6.53
N TYR A 113 0.39 9.83 5.70
CA TYR A 113 -0.12 10.73 4.66
C TYR A 113 1.00 11.15 3.70
N VAL A 114 1.50 12.37 3.85
CA VAL A 114 2.53 12.96 2.97
C VAL A 114 3.96 12.69 3.45
N ASP A 115 4.12 12.14 4.65
CA ASP A 115 5.42 11.94 5.31
C ASP A 115 5.82 10.46 5.32
N LEU A 116 7.13 10.17 5.33
CA LEU A 116 7.70 8.87 5.70
C LEU A 116 8.22 8.96 7.13
N VAL A 117 7.83 8.01 8.01
CA VAL A 117 8.27 7.94 9.40
C VAL A 117 9.13 6.71 9.66
N SER A 118 10.12 6.87 10.54
CA SER A 118 10.95 5.80 11.10
C SER A 118 10.66 5.68 12.58
N ILE A 119 10.34 4.47 13.05
CA ILE A 119 9.88 4.22 14.41
C ILE A 119 10.71 3.08 15.00
N ASN A 120 11.35 3.31 16.15
CA ASN A 120 12.04 2.23 16.86
C ASN A 120 11.01 1.37 17.60
N VAL A 121 10.95 0.10 17.22
CA VAL A 121 10.03 -0.92 17.77
C VAL A 121 10.76 -2.00 18.58
N SER A 122 11.99 -1.77 18.99
CA SER A 122 12.76 -2.71 19.82
C SER A 122 12.10 -2.97 21.19
N ASN A 123 11.30 -2.03 21.68
CA ASN A 123 10.55 -2.14 22.92
C ASN A 123 9.16 -1.55 22.77
N PHE A 124 8.14 -2.39 22.71
CA PHE A 124 6.74 -1.95 22.55
C PHE A 124 6.18 -1.19 23.77
N SER A 125 6.85 -1.23 24.93
CA SER A 125 6.46 -0.39 26.07
C SER A 125 6.91 1.07 25.92
N SER A 126 7.84 1.35 25.00
CA SER A 126 8.42 2.67 24.79
C SER A 126 8.89 2.87 23.35
N ILE A 127 7.95 2.75 22.39
CA ILE A 127 8.27 3.07 20.99
C ILE A 127 8.61 4.56 20.85
N ALA A 128 9.48 4.89 19.91
CA ALA A 128 9.84 6.26 19.61
C ALA A 128 9.93 6.48 18.10
N GLU A 129 9.34 7.56 17.62
CA GLU A 129 9.64 8.07 16.28
C GLU A 129 11.10 8.54 16.29
N THR A 130 11.94 7.92 15.46
CA THR A 130 13.38 8.21 15.40
C THR A 130 13.72 9.13 14.23
N GLY A 131 12.89 9.18 13.22
CA GLY A 131 13.08 10.03 12.04
C GLY A 131 11.79 10.27 11.27
N ARG A 132 11.77 11.38 10.51
CA ARG A 132 10.67 11.73 9.60
C ARG A 132 11.18 12.50 8.39
N ILE A 133 10.80 12.04 7.20
CA ILE A 133 10.97 12.81 5.96
C ILE A 133 9.61 13.42 5.64
N LYS A 134 9.56 14.76 5.70
CA LYS A 134 8.31 15.51 5.52
C LYS A 134 8.02 15.72 4.04
N ASP A 135 6.73 15.74 3.70
CA ASP A 135 6.19 16.15 2.40
C ASP A 135 6.82 15.38 1.21
N VAL A 136 7.13 14.09 1.42
CA VAL A 136 7.79 13.24 0.43
C VAL A 136 6.79 12.55 -0.49
N PHE A 137 5.57 12.28 -0.01
CA PHE A 137 4.52 11.63 -0.79
C PHE A 137 3.50 12.64 -1.33
N PRO A 138 2.81 12.32 -2.43
CA PRO A 138 1.76 13.17 -2.97
C PRO A 138 0.64 13.43 -1.96
N TYR A 139 0.10 14.64 -2.00
CA TYR A 139 -1.10 14.97 -1.24
C TYR A 139 -2.31 14.26 -1.85
N THR A 140 -2.93 13.37 -1.09
CA THR A 140 -4.08 12.59 -1.52
C THR A 140 -5.33 12.97 -0.73
N LEU A 141 -6.49 12.77 -1.34
CA LEU A 141 -7.77 13.04 -0.70
C LEU A 141 -8.50 11.73 -0.40
N PRO A 142 -9.24 11.64 0.74
CA PRO A 142 -10.12 10.52 0.98
C PRO A 142 -11.30 10.53 0.00
N VAL A 143 -11.94 9.38 -0.16
CA VAL A 143 -13.16 9.25 -0.98
C VAL A 143 -14.24 10.16 -0.43
N TYR A 144 -15.02 10.77 -1.31
CA TYR A 144 -16.09 11.70 -1.01
C TYR A 144 -17.42 11.28 -1.63
N ASP A 145 -18.51 11.81 -1.14
CA ASP A 145 -19.83 11.59 -1.73
C ASP A 145 -19.94 12.34 -3.07
N THR A 146 -19.97 11.59 -4.17
CA THR A 146 -20.00 12.14 -5.53
C THR A 146 -21.29 12.90 -5.88
N LYS A 147 -22.30 12.84 -5.01
CA LYS A 147 -23.54 13.63 -5.16
C LYS A 147 -23.32 15.12 -4.89
N TYR A 148 -22.24 15.46 -4.18
CA TYR A 148 -21.92 16.83 -3.81
C TYR A 148 -20.55 17.23 -4.35
N PRO A 149 -20.37 18.47 -4.81
CA PRO A 149 -19.06 18.96 -5.21
C PRO A 149 -18.10 19.02 -4.02
N LEU A 150 -16.80 19.09 -4.30
CA LEU A 150 -15.79 19.35 -3.30
C LEU A 150 -15.72 20.85 -3.00
N ALA A 151 -15.71 21.21 -1.71
CA ALA A 151 -15.28 22.53 -1.30
C ALA A 151 -13.77 22.70 -1.50
N LYS A 152 -13.31 23.95 -1.55
CA LYS A 152 -11.89 24.29 -1.72
C LYS A 152 -11.05 23.64 -0.63
N VAL A 153 -10.01 22.91 -1.05
CA VAL A 153 -9.02 22.30 -0.16
C VAL A 153 -7.86 23.26 0.03
N ASP A 154 -7.61 23.60 1.28
CA ASP A 154 -6.44 24.39 1.68
C ASP A 154 -5.38 23.50 2.31
N GLN A 155 -4.41 23.09 1.51
CA GLN A 155 -3.33 22.18 1.95
C GLN A 155 -2.47 22.77 3.08
N LYS A 156 -2.49 24.08 3.31
CA LYS A 156 -1.74 24.70 4.42
C LYS A 156 -2.34 24.36 5.79
N LYS A 157 -3.62 23.95 5.84
CA LYS A 157 -4.30 23.57 7.09
C LYS A 157 -3.93 22.19 7.59
N GLY A 158 -3.30 21.36 6.77
CA GLY A 158 -2.96 19.99 7.07
C GLY A 158 -3.47 19.02 6.01
N VAL A 159 -3.56 17.74 6.35
CA VAL A 159 -4.09 16.69 5.49
C VAL A 159 -5.60 16.53 5.68
N VAL A 160 -6.34 16.23 4.61
CA VAL A 160 -7.78 15.93 4.70
C VAL A 160 -7.94 14.48 5.13
N THR A 161 -8.64 14.26 6.24
CA THR A 161 -8.88 12.93 6.80
C THR A 161 -10.25 12.38 6.44
N GLU A 162 -11.25 13.25 6.28
CA GLU A 162 -12.62 12.90 5.94
C GLU A 162 -13.37 14.11 5.34
N TRP A 163 -14.62 13.89 4.93
CA TRP A 163 -15.48 14.91 4.38
C TRP A 163 -16.77 15.03 5.19
N GLU A 164 -17.20 16.26 5.41
CA GLU A 164 -18.48 16.60 6.01
C GLU A 164 -19.37 17.28 4.99
N VAL A 165 -20.53 16.71 4.68
CA VAL A 165 -21.49 17.33 3.76
C VAL A 165 -22.23 18.45 4.47
N LYS A 166 -21.96 19.68 4.09
CA LYS A 166 -22.58 20.88 4.67
C LYS A 166 -22.62 22.04 3.68
N SER A 167 -23.42 23.07 4.03
CA SER A 167 -23.44 24.32 3.29
C SER A 167 -22.13 25.08 3.50
N VAL A 168 -21.48 25.46 2.40
CA VAL A 168 -20.24 26.22 2.39
C VAL A 168 -20.44 27.50 1.58
N ARG A 169 -19.78 28.59 2.02
CA ARG A 169 -19.68 29.86 1.26
C ARG A 169 -18.24 30.05 0.86
N GLN A 170 -17.97 30.06 -0.42
CA GLN A 170 -16.61 30.25 -0.93
C GLN A 170 -16.60 31.21 -2.11
N GLU A 171 -15.44 31.80 -2.36
CA GLU A 171 -15.20 32.66 -3.50
C GLU A 171 -15.28 31.86 -4.80
N LEU A 172 -15.95 32.42 -5.79
CA LEU A 172 -16.09 31.83 -7.12
C LEU A 172 -14.76 32.05 -7.88
N GLU A 173 -13.84 31.13 -7.72
CA GLU A 173 -12.61 31.12 -8.50
C GLU A 173 -12.86 30.53 -9.88
N GLN A 174 -12.10 30.97 -10.90
CA GLN A 174 -12.06 30.23 -12.17
C GLN A 174 -11.68 28.78 -11.87
N ARG A 175 -12.53 27.83 -12.29
CA ARG A 175 -12.41 26.42 -11.94
C ARG A 175 -11.13 25.82 -12.51
N VAL A 176 -10.02 25.99 -11.81
CA VAL A 176 -8.86 25.12 -11.94
C VAL A 176 -9.15 23.91 -11.07
N TYR A 177 -9.50 22.79 -11.70
CA TYR A 177 -9.63 21.52 -10.98
C TYR A 177 -8.23 20.98 -10.73
N PRO A 178 -7.68 21.09 -9.51
CA PRO A 178 -6.45 20.39 -9.20
C PRO A 178 -6.74 18.88 -9.31
N VAL A 179 -5.86 18.15 -9.96
CA VAL A 179 -5.96 16.69 -10.00
C VAL A 179 -5.54 16.18 -8.63
N TYR A 180 -6.52 15.88 -7.79
CA TYR A 180 -6.28 15.18 -6.53
C TYR A 180 -6.46 13.69 -6.76
N TYR A 181 -5.49 12.91 -6.30
CA TYR A 181 -5.61 11.47 -6.26
C TYR A 181 -6.45 11.11 -5.04
N SER A 182 -7.54 10.35 -5.22
CA SER A 182 -8.35 9.85 -4.12
C SER A 182 -7.92 8.42 -3.78
N TYR A 183 -7.86 8.09 -2.50
CA TYR A 183 -7.89 6.69 -2.09
C TYR A 183 -9.29 6.16 -2.41
N ALA A 184 -9.40 5.33 -3.45
CA ALA A 184 -10.68 4.74 -3.78
C ALA A 184 -11.18 3.89 -2.61
N LYS A 185 -12.38 4.22 -2.14
CA LYS A 185 -13.10 3.42 -1.15
C LYS A 185 -13.92 2.39 -1.92
N THR A 186 -13.23 1.41 -2.48
CA THR A 186 -13.90 0.22 -2.94
C THR A 186 -13.83 -0.80 -1.82
N GLY A 187 -14.87 -1.56 -1.60
CA GLY A 187 -14.96 -2.54 -0.51
C GLY A 187 -13.88 -3.64 -0.58
N PHE A 188 -12.94 -3.52 -1.51
CA PHE A 188 -11.80 -4.38 -1.77
C PHE A 188 -10.50 -3.60 -2.02
N ASP A 189 -10.35 -2.42 -1.41
CA ASP A 189 -9.04 -1.76 -1.32
C ASP A 189 -8.11 -2.55 -0.39
N LEU A 190 -7.92 -3.78 -0.77
CA LEU A 190 -6.88 -4.65 -0.29
C LEU A 190 -5.68 -4.40 -1.19
N ALA A 191 -5.05 -3.30 -0.92
CA ALA A 191 -3.76 -3.07 -1.49
C ALA A 191 -2.78 -4.03 -0.80
N ALA A 192 -2.18 -4.66 -1.46
CA ALA A 192 -1.14 -5.57 -1.82
C ALA A 192 0.16 -5.53 -0.97
N THR A 193 0.74 -6.64 -0.47
CA THR A 193 2.01 -6.74 0.25
C THR A 193 2.87 -7.94 -0.16
N ASN A 194 4.19 -7.83 -0.07
CA ASN A 194 5.16 -8.81 -0.56
C ASN A 194 5.39 -9.99 0.38
N ALA A 195 5.42 -11.19 -0.20
CA ALA A 195 6.22 -12.27 0.35
C ALA A 195 7.54 -12.38 -0.44
N GLY A 196 8.60 -11.83 0.11
CA GLY A 196 9.93 -12.22 -0.33
C GLY A 196 10.15 -13.66 0.09
N GLY A 197 10.18 -14.57 -0.86
CA GLY A 197 10.70 -15.91 -0.63
C GLY A 197 12.19 -15.78 -0.33
N ILE A 198 12.53 -15.53 0.93
CA ILE A 198 13.90 -15.70 1.41
C ILE A 198 13.96 -17.14 1.88
N SER A 199 14.62 -17.98 1.09
CA SER A 199 15.11 -19.29 1.53
C SER A 199 15.75 -19.11 2.91
N GLY A 200 15.20 -19.81 3.91
CA GLY A 200 15.51 -19.59 5.31
C GLY A 200 17.00 -19.71 5.61
N THR A 201 17.60 -18.60 5.96
CA THR A 201 18.80 -18.54 6.79
C THR A 201 18.45 -17.69 8.01
N SER A 202 18.58 -18.29 9.17
CA SER A 202 18.37 -17.66 10.47
C SER A 202 19.11 -16.33 10.54
N GLY A 203 18.37 -15.23 10.81
CA GLY A 203 18.96 -13.94 11.11
C GLY A 203 18.90 -12.89 10.00
N THR A 204 17.81 -12.85 9.20
CA THR A 204 17.61 -11.72 8.29
C THR A 204 17.22 -10.48 9.07
N SER A 205 17.91 -9.36 8.83
CA SER A 205 17.60 -8.08 9.44
C SER A 205 16.27 -7.49 8.98
N TYR A 206 15.62 -8.13 8.00
CA TYR A 206 14.35 -7.68 7.39
C TYR A 206 13.18 -8.53 7.87
N GLY A 207 12.02 -7.90 7.99
CA GLY A 207 10.76 -8.61 8.10
C GLY A 207 10.21 -8.99 6.72
N VAL A 208 9.12 -9.74 6.72
CA VAL A 208 8.45 -10.26 5.52
C VAL A 208 7.02 -9.72 5.49
N GLY A 209 6.67 -9.06 4.40
CA GLY A 209 5.29 -8.69 4.07
C GLY A 209 4.59 -9.78 3.24
N GLY A 210 3.27 -9.72 3.09
CA GLY A 210 2.52 -10.55 2.13
C GLY A 210 2.74 -10.12 0.67
N SER A 211 2.14 -10.76 -0.32
CA SER A 211 2.36 -10.53 -1.76
C SER A 211 1.90 -9.17 -2.28
N MET A 212 1.36 -8.39 -1.43
CA MET A 212 0.70 -7.17 -1.73
C MET A 212 1.41 -5.87 -1.21
N ALA A 213 2.83 -5.75 -0.96
CA ALA A 213 3.54 -4.56 -0.47
C ALA A 213 3.67 -3.42 -1.48
N ARG A 214 3.67 -2.23 -0.91
CA ARG A 214 4.20 -1.03 -1.57
C ARG A 214 5.59 -0.65 -1.08
N PHE A 215 6.06 -1.32 -0.01
CA PHE A 215 7.34 -1.09 0.63
C PHE A 215 8.21 -2.34 0.46
N GLY A 216 9.41 -2.19 -0.05
CA GLY A 216 10.37 -3.28 -0.23
C GLY A 216 11.74 -2.90 0.29
N LEU A 217 12.41 -3.83 0.94
CA LEU A 217 13.76 -3.65 1.52
C LEU A 217 14.77 -4.52 0.78
N TYR A 218 15.86 -3.91 0.37
CA TYR A 218 17.00 -4.62 -0.21
C TYR A 218 18.30 -3.95 0.21
N LYS A 219 19.18 -4.67 0.91
CA LYS A 219 20.40 -4.13 1.52
C LYS A 219 20.05 -2.92 2.41
N ASP A 220 20.66 -1.76 2.16
CA ASP A 220 20.36 -0.51 2.88
C ASP A 220 19.39 0.40 2.13
N MET A 221 18.57 -0.18 1.28
CA MET A 221 17.59 0.55 0.47
C MET A 221 16.17 0.20 0.87
N LEU A 222 15.32 1.22 0.91
CA LEU A 222 13.88 1.10 1.00
C LEU A 222 13.27 1.64 -0.29
N TYR A 223 12.51 0.80 -0.97
CA TYR A 223 11.74 1.15 -2.15
C TYR A 223 10.29 1.29 -1.77
N ILE A 224 9.66 2.37 -2.22
CA ILE A 224 8.25 2.63 -1.98
C ILE A 224 7.59 2.98 -3.30
N VAL A 225 6.47 2.34 -3.61
CA VAL A 225 5.65 2.72 -4.76
C VAL A 225 4.41 3.47 -4.31
N SER A 226 4.10 4.51 -5.05
CA SER A 226 2.88 5.28 -4.87
C SER A 226 2.37 5.70 -6.24
N GLN A 227 1.25 5.12 -6.64
CA GLN A 227 0.61 5.36 -7.92
C GLN A 227 1.56 5.22 -9.13
N TYR A 228 2.14 6.30 -9.61
CA TYR A 228 2.97 6.34 -10.83
C TYR A 228 4.47 6.49 -10.55
N SER A 229 4.89 6.38 -9.27
CA SER A 229 6.26 6.69 -8.86
C SER A 229 6.86 5.58 -8.01
N LEU A 230 8.14 5.32 -8.25
CA LEU A 230 9.02 4.56 -7.39
C LEU A 230 9.93 5.53 -6.63
N TYR A 231 9.85 5.51 -5.31
CA TYR A 231 10.72 6.26 -4.41
C TYR A 231 11.84 5.33 -3.93
N THR A 232 13.06 5.78 -4.01
CA THR A 232 14.25 5.04 -3.56
C THR A 232 14.88 5.79 -2.41
N PHE A 233 14.88 5.17 -1.22
CA PHE A 233 15.49 5.74 -0.01
C PHE A 233 16.72 4.94 0.38
N LYS A 234 17.76 5.63 0.84
CA LYS A 234 18.90 5.01 1.53
C LYS A 234 18.67 5.10 3.03
N LEU A 235 18.84 3.97 3.69
CA LEU A 235 18.73 3.84 5.15
C LEU A 235 20.14 3.95 5.75
N ASN A 236 20.55 5.17 6.11
CA ASN A 236 21.89 5.44 6.62
C ASN A 236 22.05 5.00 8.08
N SER A 237 20.97 5.12 8.86
CA SER A 237 20.88 4.70 10.28
C SER A 237 19.41 4.55 10.71
N ALA A 238 19.20 4.16 11.95
CA ALA A 238 17.87 4.03 12.57
C ALA A 238 17.02 5.32 12.55
N SER A 239 17.66 6.48 12.45
CA SER A 239 17.00 7.80 12.47
C SER A 239 17.18 8.59 11.17
N ASP A 240 17.93 8.05 10.21
CA ASP A 240 18.34 8.78 9.00
C ASP A 240 18.07 7.94 7.75
N ALA A 241 16.94 8.21 7.13
CA ALA A 241 16.60 7.77 5.79
C ALA A 241 16.68 8.96 4.82
N THR A 242 17.33 8.80 3.69
CA THR A 242 17.51 9.85 2.69
C THR A 242 16.81 9.45 1.39
N LEU A 243 15.91 10.29 0.88
CA LEU A 243 15.36 10.11 -0.47
C LEU A 243 16.46 10.38 -1.50
N LEU A 244 16.83 9.34 -2.25
CA LEU A 244 17.85 9.44 -3.31
C LEU A 244 17.22 9.79 -4.66
N ASN A 245 16.08 9.19 -4.96
CA ASN A 245 15.44 9.33 -6.26
C ASN A 245 13.94 9.11 -6.20
N THR A 246 13.22 9.75 -7.12
CA THR A 246 11.83 9.48 -7.46
C THR A 246 11.74 9.25 -8.95
N SER A 247 11.47 8.01 -9.36
CA SER A 247 11.34 7.62 -10.76
C SER A 247 9.87 7.51 -11.14
N GLY A 248 9.45 8.21 -12.21
CA GLY A 248 8.14 8.00 -12.80
C GLY A 248 8.08 6.64 -13.51
N ILE A 249 7.10 5.83 -13.20
CA ILE A 249 6.93 4.50 -13.78
C ILE A 249 6.00 4.51 -14.99
N GLY A 250 5.15 5.52 -15.11
CA GLY A 250 4.22 5.68 -16.23
C GLY A 250 2.94 4.82 -16.14
N TRP A 251 2.85 3.91 -15.18
CA TRP A 251 1.73 3.00 -14.92
C TRP A 251 1.32 3.10 -13.46
N ASN A 252 0.05 2.82 -13.16
CA ASN A 252 -0.41 2.75 -11.77
C ASN A 252 0.18 1.50 -11.11
N VAL A 253 1.24 1.70 -10.30
CA VAL A 253 1.92 0.62 -9.58
C VAL A 253 1.12 0.30 -8.33
N GLU A 254 0.77 -0.96 -8.18
CA GLU A 254 -0.03 -1.45 -7.06
C GLU A 254 0.79 -2.23 -6.06
N THR A 255 1.80 -2.96 -6.55
CA THR A 255 2.57 -3.89 -5.74
C THR A 255 4.04 -3.85 -6.10
N ILE A 256 4.88 -4.20 -5.13
CA ILE A 256 6.28 -4.51 -5.37
C ILE A 256 6.67 -5.83 -4.70
N PHE A 257 7.58 -6.53 -5.32
CA PHE A 257 8.18 -7.76 -4.81
C PHE A 257 9.69 -7.71 -5.06
N ILE A 258 10.48 -8.16 -4.10
CA ILE A 258 11.93 -8.24 -4.27
C ILE A 258 12.35 -9.70 -4.19
N ALA A 259 12.98 -10.17 -5.26
CA ALA A 259 13.62 -11.48 -5.29
C ALA A 259 15.01 -11.34 -5.89
N ASP A 260 15.96 -12.02 -5.32
CA ASP A 260 17.38 -11.93 -5.67
C ASP A 260 17.86 -10.46 -5.69
N ASP A 261 18.35 -9.99 -6.82
CA ASP A 261 18.75 -8.61 -7.06
C ASP A 261 17.79 -7.86 -8.00
N HIS A 262 16.50 -8.19 -7.94
CA HIS A 262 15.47 -7.58 -8.79
C HIS A 262 14.26 -7.15 -7.99
N LEU A 263 13.69 -6.04 -8.43
CA LEU A 263 12.43 -5.47 -7.94
C LEU A 263 11.35 -5.71 -9.01
N PHE A 264 10.33 -6.46 -8.66
CA PHE A 264 9.16 -6.74 -9.48
C PHE A 264 8.04 -5.78 -9.08
N MET A 265 7.45 -5.12 -10.04
CA MET A 265 6.34 -4.19 -9.81
C MET A 265 5.11 -4.65 -10.58
N GLY A 266 4.06 -5.00 -9.85
CA GLY A 266 2.73 -5.25 -10.42
C GLY A 266 2.02 -3.93 -10.68
N THR A 267 1.49 -3.78 -11.89
CA THR A 267 0.70 -2.63 -12.30
C THR A 267 -0.63 -3.11 -12.87
N GLN A 268 -1.53 -2.22 -13.24
CA GLN A 268 -2.81 -2.61 -13.84
C GLN A 268 -2.69 -3.34 -15.19
N ASN A 269 -1.57 -3.25 -15.88
CA ASN A 269 -1.43 -3.76 -17.25
C ASN A 269 -0.07 -4.42 -17.52
N VAL A 270 0.88 -4.27 -16.63
CA VAL A 270 2.27 -4.65 -16.90
C VAL A 270 2.93 -5.12 -15.60
N LEU A 271 3.56 -6.28 -15.63
CA LEU A 271 4.60 -6.64 -14.67
C LEU A 271 5.92 -5.98 -15.14
N ILE A 272 6.49 -5.13 -14.32
CA ILE A 272 7.77 -4.46 -14.59
C ILE A 272 8.84 -5.07 -13.70
N VAL A 273 10.01 -5.37 -14.27
CA VAL A 273 11.16 -5.88 -13.53
C VAL A 273 12.29 -4.88 -13.60
N MET A 274 12.78 -4.48 -12.42
CA MET A 274 13.93 -3.57 -12.29
C MET A 274 15.12 -4.32 -11.72
N SER A 275 16.28 -4.18 -12.31
CA SER A 275 17.54 -4.65 -11.73
C SER A 275 17.95 -3.76 -10.56
N LEU A 276 18.40 -4.39 -9.48
CA LEU A 276 19.00 -3.79 -8.30
C LEU A 276 20.51 -4.00 -8.24
N GLU A 277 21.15 -4.24 -9.39
CA GLU A 277 22.63 -4.30 -9.50
C GLU A 277 23.25 -3.03 -8.93
N VAL A 278 22.67 -1.87 -9.22
CA VAL A 278 22.95 -0.60 -8.58
C VAL A 278 21.72 -0.20 -7.73
N PRO A 279 21.67 -0.60 -6.44
CA PRO A 279 20.46 -0.45 -5.64
C PRO A 279 19.96 0.99 -5.49
N GLU A 280 20.85 1.97 -5.53
CA GLU A 280 20.52 3.39 -5.47
C GLU A 280 19.80 3.90 -6.74
N ARG A 281 19.90 3.17 -7.85
CA ARG A 281 19.34 3.53 -9.15
C ARG A 281 18.77 2.31 -9.86
N PRO A 282 17.64 1.77 -9.43
CA PRO A 282 16.99 0.67 -10.12
C PRO A 282 16.79 0.99 -11.59
N SER A 283 17.12 0.04 -12.47
CA SER A 283 16.96 0.18 -13.91
C SER A 283 16.10 -0.93 -14.48
N GLN A 284 15.21 -0.61 -15.41
CA GLN A 284 14.31 -1.62 -15.98
C GLN A 284 15.12 -2.67 -16.76
N SER A 285 14.99 -3.94 -16.35
CA SER A 285 15.54 -5.11 -17.04
C SER A 285 14.53 -5.75 -17.98
N GLY A 286 13.23 -5.66 -17.68
CA GLY A 286 12.19 -6.21 -18.53
C GLY A 286 10.79 -5.82 -18.13
N SER A 287 9.84 -6.25 -18.93
CA SER A 287 8.41 -6.09 -18.64
C SER A 287 7.57 -7.12 -19.38
N TYR A 288 6.46 -7.52 -18.76
CA TYR A 288 5.47 -8.41 -19.33
C TYR A 288 4.10 -7.73 -19.31
N SER A 289 3.50 -7.56 -20.50
CA SER A 289 2.18 -6.96 -20.63
C SER A 289 1.10 -8.05 -20.57
N HIS A 290 0.05 -7.78 -19.81
CA HIS A 290 -1.12 -8.65 -19.65
C HIS A 290 -2.42 -7.85 -19.74
N ILE A 291 -3.56 -8.54 -19.63
CA ILE A 291 -4.89 -7.89 -19.63
C ILE A 291 -5.02 -7.04 -18.36
N THR A 292 -5.77 -5.94 -18.43
CA THR A 292 -5.98 -5.01 -17.31
C THR A 292 -6.59 -5.74 -16.10
N SER A 293 -5.82 -5.80 -15.03
CA SER A 293 -6.15 -6.47 -13.76
C SER A 293 -5.33 -5.89 -12.61
N CYS A 294 -5.62 -6.27 -11.37
CA CYS A 294 -4.75 -6.00 -10.21
C CYS A 294 -3.83 -7.21 -9.97
N ASP A 295 -2.53 -7.00 -9.77
CA ASP A 295 -1.54 -8.05 -9.95
C ASP A 295 -0.57 -8.24 -8.78
N PRO A 296 -0.93 -8.95 -7.72
CA PRO A 296 0.07 -9.55 -6.84
C PRO A 296 0.95 -10.55 -7.58
N VAL A 297 2.25 -10.54 -7.25
CA VAL A 297 3.23 -11.46 -7.86
C VAL A 297 4.11 -12.09 -6.78
N VAL A 298 4.41 -13.37 -6.91
CA VAL A 298 5.48 -14.04 -6.16
C VAL A 298 6.41 -14.78 -7.12
N ILE A 299 7.67 -14.88 -6.74
CA ILE A 299 8.73 -15.43 -7.58
C ILE A 299 9.28 -16.71 -6.94
N LYS A 300 9.48 -17.73 -7.77
CA LYS A 300 10.18 -18.97 -7.42
C LYS A 300 11.16 -19.34 -8.54
N GLY A 301 12.41 -19.08 -8.31
CA GLY A 301 13.44 -19.29 -9.34
C GLY A 301 13.15 -18.47 -10.61
N ASP A 302 13.00 -19.13 -11.74
CA ASP A 302 12.68 -18.51 -13.02
C ASP A 302 11.17 -18.34 -13.29
N LEU A 303 10.31 -18.68 -12.31
CA LEU A 303 8.87 -18.59 -12.44
C LEU A 303 8.31 -17.41 -11.66
N ALA A 304 7.44 -16.64 -12.31
CA ALA A 304 6.54 -15.69 -11.67
C ALA A 304 5.13 -16.27 -11.64
N PHE A 305 4.50 -16.26 -10.46
CA PHE A 305 3.10 -16.55 -10.25
C PHE A 305 2.39 -15.23 -10.04
N VAL A 306 1.41 -14.92 -10.88
CA VAL A 306 0.69 -13.64 -10.88
C VAL A 306 -0.79 -13.92 -10.78
N THR A 307 -1.45 -13.34 -9.77
CA THR A 307 -2.91 -13.41 -9.66
C THR A 307 -3.52 -12.18 -10.32
N LEU A 308 -4.36 -12.40 -11.32
CA LEU A 308 -5.09 -11.36 -12.03
C LEU A 308 -6.52 -11.29 -11.50
N HIS A 309 -6.88 -10.18 -10.85
CA HIS A 309 -8.21 -9.95 -10.30
C HIS A 309 -8.97 -8.89 -11.10
N GLY A 310 -10.07 -9.30 -11.72
CA GLY A 310 -11.00 -8.42 -12.44
C GLY A 310 -12.06 -7.82 -11.52
N GLY A 311 -12.66 -6.71 -11.92
CA GLY A 311 -13.77 -6.09 -11.19
C GLY A 311 -13.80 -4.57 -11.27
N THR A 312 -14.74 -3.97 -10.53
CA THR A 312 -15.00 -2.51 -10.57
C THR A 312 -13.86 -1.67 -10.03
N THR A 313 -12.99 -2.23 -9.20
CA THR A 313 -11.83 -1.55 -8.61
C THR A 313 -10.62 -1.55 -9.52
N CYS A 314 -10.46 -2.62 -10.29
CA CYS A 314 -9.39 -2.81 -11.26
C CYS A 314 -9.92 -2.53 -12.67
N ARG A 315 -10.50 -1.37 -12.86
CA ARG A 315 -11.01 -0.77 -14.09
C ARG A 315 -11.24 -1.74 -15.28
N GLY A 316 -12.35 -2.52 -15.21
CA GLY A 316 -12.97 -3.12 -16.40
C GLY A 316 -12.41 -4.47 -16.86
N GLY A 317 -11.45 -5.07 -16.18
CA GLY A 317 -11.08 -6.47 -16.41
C GLY A 317 -12.17 -7.41 -15.92
N SER A 318 -12.52 -8.41 -16.70
CA SER A 318 -13.43 -9.51 -16.30
C SER A 318 -12.66 -10.82 -16.06
N VAL A 319 -11.35 -10.75 -16.08
CA VAL A 319 -10.47 -11.92 -15.98
C VAL A 319 -10.08 -12.14 -14.53
N ASN A 320 -10.31 -13.36 -14.04
CA ASN A 320 -9.84 -13.85 -12.74
C ASN A 320 -9.02 -15.10 -13.02
N GLU A 321 -7.71 -15.01 -12.89
CA GLU A 321 -6.82 -16.13 -13.19
C GLU A 321 -5.50 -16.05 -12.41
N LEU A 322 -4.84 -17.18 -12.35
CA LEU A 322 -3.44 -17.30 -11.92
C LEU A 322 -2.59 -17.56 -13.17
N ASP A 323 -1.75 -16.62 -13.52
CA ASP A 323 -0.77 -16.75 -14.58
C ASP A 323 0.54 -17.30 -14.05
N VAL A 324 1.12 -18.23 -14.80
CA VAL A 324 2.46 -18.76 -14.57
C VAL A 324 3.35 -18.34 -15.73
N ILE A 325 4.33 -17.50 -15.42
CA ILE A 325 5.20 -16.86 -16.40
C ILE A 325 6.62 -17.33 -16.17
N ARG A 326 7.28 -17.84 -17.21
CA ARG A 326 8.73 -18.13 -17.15
C ARG A 326 9.51 -16.90 -17.55
N MET A 327 10.47 -16.55 -16.75
CA MET A 327 11.40 -15.46 -16.99
C MET A 327 12.76 -16.02 -17.40
N SER A 328 13.42 -15.39 -18.36
CA SER A 328 14.72 -15.82 -18.86
C SER A 328 15.57 -14.64 -19.34
N ASN A 329 16.81 -14.88 -19.73
CA ASN A 329 17.77 -13.89 -20.24
C ASN A 329 17.93 -12.68 -19.28
N GLY A 330 18.13 -12.93 -17.98
CA GLY A 330 18.26 -11.86 -16.98
C GLY A 330 16.98 -11.02 -16.86
N TYR A 331 15.81 -11.68 -16.88
CA TYR A 331 14.47 -11.07 -16.79
C TYR A 331 14.11 -10.14 -17.96
N SER A 332 14.71 -10.32 -19.12
CA SER A 332 14.38 -9.57 -20.35
C SER A 332 13.37 -10.30 -21.25
N LYS A 333 13.15 -11.59 -21.01
CA LYS A 333 12.20 -12.41 -21.77
C LYS A 333 11.21 -13.10 -20.85
N PHE A 334 9.93 -13.06 -21.23
CA PHE A 334 8.80 -13.60 -20.48
C PHE A 334 7.98 -14.50 -21.40
N ASP A 335 7.78 -15.75 -20.98
CA ASP A 335 6.96 -16.71 -21.69
C ASP A 335 5.79 -17.13 -20.76
N LEU A 336 4.54 -16.81 -21.12
CA LEU A 336 3.36 -17.31 -20.41
C LEU A 336 3.28 -18.82 -20.63
N LEU A 337 3.44 -19.58 -19.54
CA LEU A 337 3.37 -21.04 -19.59
C LEU A 337 1.94 -21.52 -19.50
N LYS A 338 1.15 -20.93 -18.61
CA LYS A 338 -0.22 -21.36 -18.33
C LYS A 338 -0.99 -20.27 -17.60
N SER A 339 -2.29 -20.15 -17.94
CA SER A 339 -3.29 -19.42 -17.16
C SER A 339 -4.27 -20.40 -16.53
N TYR A 340 -4.59 -20.22 -15.26
CA TYR A 340 -5.55 -21.03 -14.52
C TYR A 340 -6.72 -20.17 -14.10
N PRO A 341 -7.96 -20.46 -14.53
CA PRO A 341 -9.14 -19.75 -14.08
C PRO A 341 -9.31 -19.83 -12.57
N MET A 342 -9.60 -18.68 -11.95
CA MET A 342 -9.86 -18.53 -10.52
C MET A 342 -11.22 -17.87 -10.31
N TYR A 343 -11.68 -17.82 -9.05
CA TYR A 343 -12.96 -17.16 -8.73
C TYR A 343 -12.78 -15.64 -8.56
N GLY A 344 -11.81 -15.23 -7.76
CA GLY A 344 -11.47 -13.84 -7.48
C GLY A 344 -10.13 -13.76 -6.76
N PRO A 345 -9.03 -14.13 -7.44
CA PRO A 345 -7.75 -14.30 -6.80
C PRO A 345 -7.19 -12.94 -6.35
N LEU A 346 -6.60 -12.94 -5.16
CA LEU A 346 -6.00 -11.78 -4.50
C LEU A 346 -4.54 -12.11 -4.17
N GLY A 347 -4.11 -11.91 -2.91
CA GLY A 347 -2.77 -12.23 -2.48
C GLY A 347 -2.42 -13.71 -2.63
N LEU A 348 -1.14 -13.98 -2.78
CA LEU A 348 -0.60 -15.33 -2.89
C LEU A 348 0.75 -15.42 -2.17
N GLY A 349 1.19 -16.64 -1.90
CA GLY A 349 2.48 -16.93 -1.29
C GLY A 349 3.05 -18.22 -1.84
N VAL A 350 4.37 -18.35 -1.80
CA VAL A 350 5.07 -19.58 -2.20
C VAL A 350 6.06 -19.99 -1.13
N ASP A 351 6.09 -21.28 -0.81
CA ASP A 351 7.08 -21.89 0.06
C ASP A 351 7.47 -23.24 -0.54
N ASP A 352 8.71 -23.35 -0.98
CA ASP A 352 9.21 -24.46 -1.81
C ASP A 352 8.25 -24.75 -2.99
N ASP A 353 7.61 -25.94 -3.01
CA ASP A 353 6.65 -26.36 -4.04
C ASP A 353 5.21 -26.05 -3.69
N LEU A 354 4.95 -25.45 -2.54
CA LEU A 354 3.58 -25.06 -2.14
C LEU A 354 3.27 -23.64 -2.61
N LEU A 355 2.16 -23.53 -3.34
CA LEU A 355 1.59 -22.26 -3.75
C LEU A 355 0.28 -22.03 -2.99
N PHE A 356 0.22 -20.94 -2.25
CA PHE A 356 -0.93 -20.50 -1.47
C PHE A 356 -1.62 -19.38 -2.24
N VAL A 357 -2.91 -19.51 -2.53
CA VAL A 357 -3.68 -18.52 -3.31
C VAL A 357 -4.92 -18.13 -2.51
N CYS A 358 -5.02 -16.85 -2.20
CA CYS A 358 -6.23 -16.24 -1.68
C CYS A 358 -7.20 -15.99 -2.83
N ASP A 359 -8.25 -16.81 -2.94
CA ASP A 359 -9.21 -16.74 -4.06
C ASP A 359 -10.53 -16.07 -3.64
N GLY A 360 -10.41 -14.96 -2.90
CA GLY A 360 -11.53 -14.16 -2.45
C GLY A 360 -12.57 -14.98 -1.69
N ASP A 361 -13.83 -14.92 -2.11
CA ASP A 361 -14.94 -15.68 -1.50
C ASP A 361 -14.83 -17.19 -1.71
N ALA A 362 -14.03 -17.65 -2.68
CA ALA A 362 -13.72 -19.08 -2.83
C ALA A 362 -12.69 -19.59 -1.80
N GLY A 363 -12.13 -18.69 -1.01
CA GLY A 363 -11.29 -19.00 0.14
C GLY A 363 -9.81 -19.13 -0.16
N LEU A 364 -9.09 -19.74 0.77
CA LEU A 364 -7.68 -20.07 0.62
C LEU A 364 -7.54 -21.40 -0.10
N LYS A 365 -6.73 -21.44 -1.14
CA LYS A 365 -6.35 -22.62 -1.90
C LYS A 365 -4.86 -22.88 -1.81
N ILE A 366 -4.48 -24.12 -1.60
CA ILE A 366 -3.08 -24.54 -1.51
C ILE A 366 -2.85 -25.61 -2.57
N TYR A 367 -1.85 -25.39 -3.42
CA TYR A 367 -1.50 -26.27 -4.53
C TYR A 367 -0.06 -26.74 -4.43
N ASN A 368 0.22 -27.92 -5.00
CA ASN A 368 1.58 -28.28 -5.35
C ASN A 368 1.91 -27.67 -6.73
N ALA A 369 2.87 -26.77 -6.75
CA ALA A 369 3.33 -26.06 -7.93
C ALA A 369 4.73 -26.51 -8.40
N ALA A 370 5.11 -27.75 -8.11
CA ALA A 370 6.35 -28.35 -8.62
C ALA A 370 6.35 -28.44 -10.16
N ASP A 371 5.20 -28.78 -10.74
CA ASP A 371 4.97 -28.69 -12.18
C ASP A 371 4.05 -27.49 -12.50
N PRO A 372 4.59 -26.42 -13.10
CA PRO A 372 3.84 -25.22 -13.41
C PRO A 372 2.71 -25.42 -14.43
N LEU A 373 2.66 -26.54 -15.14
CA LEU A 373 1.65 -26.83 -16.16
C LEU A 373 0.43 -27.58 -15.59
N THR A 374 0.47 -28.04 -14.32
CA THR A 374 -0.57 -28.89 -13.73
C THR A 374 -1.03 -28.42 -12.34
N ILE A 375 -0.78 -27.18 -11.96
CA ILE A 375 -1.00 -26.62 -10.61
C ILE A 375 -2.39 -26.94 -10.07
N THR A 376 -3.47 -26.59 -10.79
CA THR A 376 -4.85 -26.79 -10.32
C THR A 376 -5.30 -28.25 -10.32
N GLN A 377 -4.52 -29.15 -10.95
CA GLN A 377 -4.74 -30.60 -10.90
C GLN A 377 -4.15 -31.23 -9.63
N ASN A 378 -3.29 -30.48 -8.92
CA ASN A 378 -2.58 -30.95 -7.73
C ASN A 378 -2.97 -30.15 -6.48
N PRO A 379 -4.27 -30.14 -6.08
CA PRO A 379 -4.69 -29.45 -4.87
C PRO A 379 -4.16 -30.18 -3.64
N VAL A 380 -3.56 -29.41 -2.73
CA VAL A 380 -3.10 -29.91 -1.41
C VAL A 380 -4.19 -29.71 -0.37
N ALA A 381 -4.78 -28.51 -0.32
CA ALA A 381 -5.85 -28.17 0.60
C ALA A 381 -6.71 -27.02 0.05
N SER A 382 -7.95 -26.94 0.55
CA SER A 382 -8.85 -25.82 0.27
C SER A 382 -9.64 -25.48 1.52
N PHE A 383 -9.70 -24.19 1.85
CA PHE A 383 -10.46 -23.65 2.98
C PHE A 383 -11.50 -22.68 2.44
N PRO A 384 -12.65 -23.19 1.99
CA PRO A 384 -13.75 -22.35 1.49
C PRO A 384 -14.42 -21.58 2.63
N SER A 385 -15.27 -20.63 2.31
CA SER A 385 -16.06 -19.84 3.27
C SER A 385 -15.25 -18.87 4.15
N ILE A 386 -14.00 -18.65 3.80
CA ILE A 386 -13.19 -17.53 4.30
C ILE A 386 -12.91 -16.62 3.12
N ASN A 387 -13.28 -15.35 3.20
CA ASN A 387 -12.88 -14.39 2.18
C ASN A 387 -11.42 -14.04 2.48
N ALA A 388 -10.51 -14.77 1.82
CA ALA A 388 -9.08 -14.66 2.03
C ALA A 388 -8.51 -13.54 1.19
N TYR A 389 -7.65 -12.75 1.79
CA TYR A 389 -7.07 -11.56 1.17
C TYR A 389 -5.60 -11.73 0.85
N ASP A 390 -4.79 -12.08 1.84
CA ASP A 390 -3.35 -12.16 1.69
C ASP A 390 -2.76 -13.19 2.66
N VAL A 391 -1.60 -13.75 2.30
CA VAL A 391 -0.92 -14.80 3.04
C VAL A 391 0.58 -14.59 3.10
N ILE A 392 1.18 -15.01 4.22
CA ILE A 392 2.63 -15.13 4.39
C ILE A 392 2.91 -16.56 4.83
N PRO A 393 3.38 -17.48 3.96
CA PRO A 393 3.92 -18.75 4.36
C PRO A 393 5.33 -18.59 4.93
N MET A 394 5.59 -19.15 6.11
CA MET A 394 6.90 -19.07 6.74
C MET A 394 7.08 -20.14 7.83
N ASN A 395 8.18 -20.88 7.80
CA ASN A 395 8.54 -21.83 8.85
C ASN A 395 7.44 -22.86 9.15
N ASN A 396 6.76 -23.37 8.13
CA ASN A 396 5.60 -24.26 8.23
C ASN A 396 4.35 -23.64 8.87
N TYR A 397 4.32 -22.33 9.09
CA TYR A 397 3.13 -21.59 9.48
C TYR A 397 2.65 -20.69 8.36
N LEU A 398 1.35 -20.63 8.17
CA LEU A 398 0.71 -19.72 7.23
C LEU A 398 -0.01 -18.63 8.03
N PHE A 399 0.39 -17.42 7.83
CA PHE A 399 -0.25 -16.23 8.33
C PHE A 399 -1.19 -15.71 7.25
N MET A 400 -2.48 -15.63 7.54
CA MET A 400 -3.49 -15.21 6.57
C MET A 400 -4.37 -14.12 7.14
N ILE A 401 -4.66 -13.11 6.34
CA ILE A 401 -5.66 -12.09 6.62
C ILE A 401 -6.85 -12.23 5.67
N GLY A 402 -8.04 -12.01 6.19
CA GLY A 402 -9.28 -12.06 5.42
C GLY A 402 -10.39 -11.26 6.07
N SER A 403 -11.58 -11.28 5.49
CA SER A 403 -12.74 -10.51 5.98
C SER A 403 -13.15 -10.85 7.41
N LYS A 404 -12.92 -12.10 7.84
CA LYS A 404 -13.25 -12.55 9.19
C LYS A 404 -12.21 -12.22 10.24
N GLY A 405 -10.97 -11.93 9.81
CA GLY A 405 -9.86 -11.63 10.70
C GLY A 405 -8.53 -12.21 10.24
N PHE A 406 -7.61 -12.28 11.17
CA PHE A 406 -6.29 -12.88 10.99
C PHE A 406 -6.30 -14.33 11.48
N MET A 407 -5.80 -15.24 10.65
CA MET A 407 -5.81 -16.67 10.87
C MET A 407 -4.40 -17.24 10.74
N LEU A 408 -4.06 -18.19 11.60
CA LEU A 408 -2.81 -18.95 11.55
C LEU A 408 -3.10 -20.40 11.25
N TYR A 409 -2.35 -20.97 10.31
CA TYR A 409 -2.39 -22.38 9.98
C TYR A 409 -1.02 -23.00 10.19
N ASP A 410 -1.01 -24.26 10.64
CA ASP A 410 0.16 -25.12 10.67
C ASP A 410 0.09 -26.05 9.44
N TYR A 411 1.06 -25.95 8.53
CA TYR A 411 1.19 -26.79 7.36
C TYR A 411 2.44 -27.68 7.38
N SER A 412 3.05 -27.88 8.55
CA SER A 412 4.18 -28.80 8.74
C SER A 412 3.84 -30.23 8.29
N ASN A 413 2.55 -30.59 8.37
CA ASN A 413 2.00 -31.78 7.75
C ASN A 413 0.99 -31.39 6.66
N ILE A 414 1.42 -31.41 5.40
CA ILE A 414 0.61 -31.04 4.23
C ILE A 414 -0.64 -31.91 4.04
N GLN A 415 -0.67 -33.15 4.61
CA GLN A 415 -1.84 -34.03 4.57
C GLN A 415 -2.89 -33.67 5.66
N ASN A 416 -2.55 -32.77 6.58
CA ASN A 416 -3.40 -32.39 7.69
C ASN A 416 -3.13 -30.97 8.15
N ILE A 417 -3.31 -30.02 7.24
CA ILE A 417 -3.16 -28.58 7.52
C ILE A 417 -4.26 -28.13 8.47
N LYS A 418 -3.88 -27.44 9.55
CA LYS A 418 -4.81 -27.07 10.63
C LYS A 418 -4.75 -25.58 10.93
N GLN A 419 -5.91 -24.95 11.07
CA GLN A 419 -6.00 -23.65 11.71
C GLN A 419 -5.65 -23.80 13.20
N ILE A 420 -4.68 -23.03 13.68
CA ILE A 420 -4.17 -23.10 15.05
C ILE A 420 -4.38 -21.81 15.83
N GLY A 421 -4.63 -20.68 15.15
CA GLY A 421 -4.90 -19.39 15.77
C GLY A 421 -5.90 -18.55 14.98
N PHE A 422 -6.59 -17.64 15.68
CA PHE A 422 -7.56 -16.75 15.08
C PHE A 422 -7.72 -15.45 15.88
N ILE A 423 -7.69 -14.31 15.19
CA ILE A 423 -7.98 -12.99 15.75
C ILE A 423 -9.11 -12.40 14.92
N PRO A 424 -10.34 -12.26 15.47
CA PRO A 424 -11.50 -11.83 14.69
C PRO A 424 -11.46 -10.34 14.34
N VAL A 425 -12.06 -9.99 13.21
CA VAL A 425 -12.48 -8.62 12.91
C VAL A 425 -13.78 -8.32 13.64
N VAL A 426 -13.83 -7.19 14.34
CA VAL A 426 -15.03 -6.71 15.03
C VAL A 426 -15.66 -5.59 14.20
N ILE A 427 -16.77 -5.89 13.55
CA ILE A 427 -17.54 -4.89 12.81
C ILE A 427 -18.32 -4.07 13.83
N LYS A 428 -17.98 -2.80 14.00
CA LYS A 428 -18.83 -1.87 14.78
C LYS A 428 -20.05 -1.51 13.94
N THR A 429 -21.20 -2.00 14.36
CA THR A 429 -22.53 -1.67 13.80
C THR A 429 -22.92 -0.23 14.14
#